data_1d853114074fd9812892c136aa378109
#
_entry.id   1d853114074fd9812892c136aa378109
#
_cell.length_a   1.000
_cell.length_b   1.000
_cell.length_c   1.000
_cell.angle_alpha   90.00
_cell.angle_beta   90.00
_cell.angle_gamma   90.00
#
_symmetry.space_group_name_H-M   'P 1'
#
loop_
_entity.id
_entity.type
_entity.pdbx_description
1 polymer ?
#
loop_
_entity_poly.entity_id
_entity_poly.type
_entity_poly.pdbx_seq_one_letter_code
_entity_poly.pdbx_strand_id
1 'polypeptide(L)'
;MSNDNQNKTPDTVPTLSDEHEPVSRRTFLGTAALLGLSGAGLATGLAACKDGGKTASHGAAGSAEVLPGQLDTYYGLWSGGHSGEVRVMGMPSGREIKRIQVFNAPDAMSGWGITNESKKILGTRPDGSLKYNTGDTHHVHGSYKDGTYDGKYFWTNDKVHGRIARVRGELMECDKITELPNVQGFHGIFPDKRDPVDPKINYTTRVFCGAEFHIPLPNDGSNMGDDSKYQALFSCVDAETMEVRWQCKIDGNMDLVASSFDGKLAASNQYNTENGMMYANMMSAERDSCVFFNIERIEKAVKAGKVTKIPGSNVPVVDGTKAANKDPKTALTCYVPVPKNPHGVNASPDGKYFICAGKLSPTATVIDLAKVLDWFDGKHKDPRDTVVAEPEIGLGPLHTAFDGRGNAYTTLFLDSQIVKWNVDAAIKAFKGDKNAKVVLDRIDNGDGGVYSKKN
;
A
#
# COMPACT_ATOMS: atom_id res chain seq x y z
N MET A 1 -62.44 33.41 7.72
CA MET A 1 -63.11 32.66 6.64
C MET A 1 -62.19 31.60 6.19
N SER A 2 -62.56 30.45 6.63
CA SER A 2 -62.51 29.05 6.23
C SER A 2 -61.20 28.56 5.59
N ASN A 3 -60.56 27.84 6.39
CA ASN A 3 -59.92 26.50 6.33
C ASN A 3 -60.30 25.68 5.10
N ASP A 4 -59.29 25.09 4.48
CA ASP A 4 -59.37 23.67 4.13
C ASP A 4 -57.93 23.07 4.07
N ASN A 5 -57.69 22.26 5.08
CA ASN A 5 -56.58 21.37 5.25
C ASN A 5 -56.91 20.07 4.50
N GLN A 6 -56.16 19.67 3.46
CA GLN A 6 -56.24 18.31 2.98
C GLN A 6 -54.89 17.58 3.22
N ASN A 7 -54.99 16.69 4.17
CA ASN A 7 -54.08 15.59 4.46
C ASN A 7 -53.81 14.75 3.21
N LYS A 8 -52.56 14.68 2.75
CA LYS A 8 -52.09 13.59 1.90
C LYS A 8 -51.25 12.63 2.72
N THR A 9 -51.76 11.43 2.88
CA THR A 9 -51.05 10.25 3.39
C THR A 9 -49.91 9.88 2.45
N PRO A 10 -48.76 9.41 2.97
CA PRO A 10 -47.67 8.95 2.14
C PRO A 10 -47.97 7.56 1.57
N ASP A 11 -47.59 7.41 0.30
CA ASP A 11 -47.68 6.17 -0.48
C ASP A 11 -46.93 5.02 0.20
N THR A 12 -47.62 3.89 0.25
CA THR A 12 -47.14 2.60 0.72
C THR A 12 -46.07 2.05 -0.21
N VAL A 13 -44.89 1.77 0.35
CA VAL A 13 -43.85 0.99 -0.28
C VAL A 13 -44.31 -0.47 -0.45
N PRO A 14 -44.17 -1.08 -1.63
CA PRO A 14 -44.54 -2.50 -1.80
C PRO A 14 -43.57 -3.39 -1.04
N THR A 15 -44.10 -4.21 -0.15
CA THR A 15 -43.38 -5.32 0.48
C THR A 15 -43.15 -6.42 -0.54
N LEU A 16 -41.88 -6.70 -0.83
CA LEU A 16 -41.45 -7.92 -1.52
C LEU A 16 -41.67 -9.11 -0.59
N SER A 17 -42.50 -10.06 -1.03
CA SER A 17 -42.70 -11.32 -0.34
C SER A 17 -41.45 -12.19 -0.49
N ASP A 18 -40.80 -12.46 0.64
CA ASP A 18 -39.76 -13.48 0.76
C ASP A 18 -40.39 -14.89 0.70
N GLU A 19 -40.31 -15.53 -0.42
CA GLU A 19 -40.41 -16.99 -0.52
C GLU A 19 -39.02 -17.54 -0.93
N HIS A 20 -38.15 -17.71 0.03
CA HIS A 20 -37.01 -18.59 -0.06
C HIS A 20 -37.16 -19.71 0.98
N GLU A 21 -37.53 -20.89 0.50
CA GLU A 21 -37.46 -22.10 1.33
C GLU A 21 -35.99 -22.35 1.75
N PRO A 22 -35.72 -22.61 3.04
CA PRO A 22 -34.38 -22.95 3.48
C PRO A 22 -34.00 -24.36 3.01
N VAL A 23 -32.92 -24.44 2.21
CA VAL A 23 -32.31 -25.69 1.81
C VAL A 23 -31.83 -26.44 3.07
N SER A 24 -32.44 -27.59 3.35
CA SER A 24 -32.14 -28.42 4.51
C SER A 24 -30.70 -28.94 4.43
N ARG A 25 -29.98 -28.91 5.58
CA ARG A 25 -28.63 -29.52 5.74
C ARG A 25 -28.51 -30.98 5.32
N ARG A 26 -29.60 -31.69 5.20
CA ARG A 26 -29.63 -33.10 4.75
C ARG A 26 -29.47 -33.28 3.23
N THR A 27 -29.81 -32.28 2.42
CA THR A 27 -29.66 -32.31 0.97
C THR A 27 -28.22 -32.10 0.53
N PHE A 28 -27.42 -31.37 1.33
CA PHE A 28 -25.99 -31.11 1.04
C PHE A 28 -25.10 -32.35 1.28
N LEU A 29 -25.47 -33.24 2.21
CA LEU A 29 -24.71 -34.46 2.52
C LEU A 29 -25.06 -35.65 1.60
N GLY A 30 -26.15 -35.58 0.87
CA GLY A 30 -26.59 -36.65 -0.04
C GLY A 30 -25.89 -36.63 -1.41
N THR A 31 -25.36 -35.52 -1.86
CA THR A 31 -24.74 -35.41 -3.20
C THR A 31 -23.22 -35.70 -3.17
N ALA A 32 -22.58 -35.71 -2.01
CA ALA A 32 -21.17 -36.04 -1.85
C ALA A 32 -20.86 -37.54 -1.75
N ALA A 33 -21.90 -38.39 -1.63
CA ALA A 33 -21.74 -39.84 -1.40
C ALA A 33 -21.85 -40.72 -2.67
N LEU A 34 -22.00 -40.14 -3.87
CA LEU A 34 -22.24 -40.92 -5.10
C LEU A 34 -21.13 -40.86 -6.16
N LEU A 35 -19.94 -40.35 -5.83
CA LEU A 35 -18.80 -40.32 -6.75
C LEU A 35 -17.50 -40.89 -6.14
N GLY A 36 -17.60 -42.04 -5.51
CA GLY A 36 -16.41 -42.67 -4.95
C GLY A 36 -16.51 -44.17 -4.81
N LEU A 37 -16.58 -44.94 -5.92
CA LEU A 37 -16.30 -46.36 -5.91
C LEU A 37 -15.94 -46.86 -7.33
N SER A 38 -14.65 -46.87 -7.64
CA SER A 38 -14.07 -47.89 -8.52
C SER A 38 -12.53 -47.81 -8.48
N GLY A 39 -11.91 -48.93 -8.14
CA GLY A 39 -10.55 -49.25 -8.51
C GLY A 39 -9.56 -49.53 -7.38
N ALA A 40 -9.51 -50.77 -6.96
CA ALA A 40 -8.53 -51.34 -6.04
C ALA A 40 -7.10 -51.33 -6.53
N GLY A 41 -6.15 -51.23 -5.59
CA GLY A 41 -4.74 -51.48 -5.82
C GLY A 41 -3.91 -51.32 -4.55
N LEU A 42 -3.89 -52.37 -3.71
CA LEU A 42 -2.90 -52.50 -2.61
C LEU A 42 -1.49 -52.68 -3.19
N ALA A 43 -0.53 -51.89 -2.73
CA ALA A 43 0.86 -52.35 -2.65
C ALA A 43 1.57 -51.66 -1.48
N THR A 44 1.88 -52.47 -0.49
CA THR A 44 2.76 -52.19 0.63
C THR A 44 4.21 -51.98 0.19
N GLY A 45 4.86 -50.97 0.75
CA GLY A 45 6.30 -50.77 0.54
C GLY A 45 6.90 -49.75 1.49
N LEU A 46 7.29 -50.21 2.68
CA LEU A 46 8.26 -49.48 3.53
C LEU A 46 9.59 -49.40 2.81
N ALA A 47 10.10 -48.23 2.55
CA ALA A 47 11.49 -48.04 2.22
C ALA A 47 12.02 -46.72 2.80
N ALA A 48 13.15 -46.88 3.45
CA ALA A 48 13.88 -45.95 4.28
C ALA A 48 14.36 -44.66 3.58
N CYS A 49 14.61 -43.66 4.40
CA CYS A 49 15.28 -42.41 4.12
C CYS A 49 16.57 -42.59 3.31
N LYS A 50 16.72 -41.86 2.21
CA LYS A 50 17.99 -41.45 1.65
C LYS A 50 17.92 -40.02 1.19
N ASP A 51 18.80 -39.21 1.71
CA ASP A 51 19.09 -37.84 1.32
C ASP A 51 19.33 -37.73 -0.19
N GLY A 52 18.68 -36.76 -0.80
CA GLY A 52 18.91 -36.40 -2.19
C GLY A 52 18.08 -35.16 -2.52
N GLY A 53 18.75 -34.02 -2.58
CA GLY A 53 18.14 -32.76 -2.97
C GLY A 53 17.36 -32.88 -4.27
N LYS A 54 16.05 -32.68 -4.21
CA LYS A 54 15.19 -32.52 -5.38
C LYS A 54 14.68 -31.10 -5.42
N THR A 55 15.12 -30.38 -6.44
CA THR A 55 14.46 -29.19 -6.96
C THR A 55 12.94 -29.39 -6.98
N ALA A 56 12.22 -28.51 -6.32
CA ALA A 56 10.75 -28.53 -6.33
C ALA A 56 10.26 -28.41 -7.78
N SER A 57 9.69 -29.49 -8.31
CA SER A 57 8.92 -29.47 -9.54
C SER A 57 7.68 -28.62 -9.30
N HIS A 58 7.48 -27.58 -10.09
CA HIS A 58 6.21 -26.87 -10.14
C HIS A 58 5.12 -27.85 -10.63
N GLY A 59 4.42 -28.47 -9.68
CA GLY A 59 3.28 -29.32 -9.96
C GLY A 59 2.13 -28.52 -10.60
N ALA A 60 1.31 -29.22 -11.38
CA ALA A 60 0.07 -28.78 -11.96
C ALA A 60 -0.77 -27.97 -10.97
N ALA A 61 -1.65 -27.08 -11.45
CA ALA A 61 -2.53 -26.21 -10.67
C ALA A 61 -2.99 -26.92 -9.39
N GLY A 62 -2.26 -26.64 -8.29
CA GLY A 62 -2.34 -27.41 -7.07
C GLY A 62 -3.61 -27.04 -6.31
N SER A 63 -4.23 -28.05 -5.72
CA SER A 63 -5.24 -27.88 -4.69
C SER A 63 -4.77 -26.83 -3.67
N ALA A 64 -5.66 -25.89 -3.32
CA ALA A 64 -5.42 -24.97 -2.20
C ALA A 64 -5.43 -25.70 -0.84
N GLU A 65 -5.67 -27.01 -0.85
CA GLU A 65 -5.72 -27.85 0.33
C GLU A 65 -4.30 -28.07 0.90
N VAL A 66 -4.16 -27.81 2.20
CA VAL A 66 -2.98 -28.13 3.00
C VAL A 66 -3.45 -29.09 4.09
N LEU A 67 -2.99 -30.34 4.04
CA LEU A 67 -3.41 -31.40 4.96
C LEU A 67 -2.88 -31.14 6.38
N PRO A 68 -3.52 -31.75 7.43
CA PRO A 68 -3.02 -31.71 8.79
C PRO A 68 -1.55 -32.16 8.88
N GLY A 69 -0.72 -31.39 9.60
CA GLY A 69 0.72 -31.63 9.72
C GLY A 69 1.57 -31.11 8.57
N GLN A 70 0.96 -30.59 7.50
CA GLN A 70 1.68 -29.92 6.42
C GLN A 70 1.75 -28.41 6.65
N LEU A 71 2.80 -27.79 6.12
CA LEU A 71 3.00 -26.33 6.13
C LEU A 71 2.52 -25.75 4.79
N ASP A 72 2.04 -24.51 4.86
CA ASP A 72 1.81 -23.70 3.66
C ASP A 72 3.13 -23.42 2.96
N THR A 73 3.08 -23.22 1.64
CA THR A 73 4.27 -22.91 0.84
C THR A 73 4.81 -21.51 1.15
N TYR A 74 3.90 -20.56 1.43
CA TYR A 74 4.22 -19.17 1.75
C TYR A 74 3.40 -18.69 2.94
N TYR A 75 3.90 -17.64 3.58
CA TYR A 75 3.19 -16.92 4.64
C TYR A 75 3.20 -15.44 4.30
N GLY A 76 2.04 -14.82 4.37
CA GLY A 76 1.86 -13.39 4.16
C GLY A 76 1.39 -12.69 5.42
N LEU A 77 1.70 -11.40 5.53
CA LEU A 77 1.13 -10.52 6.54
C LEU A 77 0.07 -9.65 5.90
N TRP A 78 -1.12 -9.62 6.51
CA TRP A 78 -2.29 -8.91 6.02
C TRP A 78 -2.76 -7.90 7.04
N SER A 79 -3.07 -6.71 6.58
CA SER A 79 -3.70 -5.71 7.45
C SER A 79 -5.14 -6.10 7.78
N GLY A 80 -5.56 -5.84 9.00
CA GLY A 80 -6.94 -6.08 9.45
C GLY A 80 -7.90 -4.93 9.13
N GLY A 81 -7.41 -3.82 8.56
CA GLY A 81 -8.22 -2.62 8.32
C GLY A 81 -8.67 -1.99 9.65
N HIS A 82 -9.94 -1.64 9.72
CA HIS A 82 -10.52 -0.96 10.90
C HIS A 82 -10.49 -1.78 12.20
N SER A 83 -10.20 -3.08 12.14
CA SER A 83 -10.00 -3.88 13.35
C SER A 83 -8.63 -3.67 14.01
N GLY A 84 -7.70 -3.00 13.31
CA GLY A 84 -6.45 -2.48 13.88
C GLY A 84 -5.41 -3.53 14.25
N GLU A 85 -5.48 -4.75 13.69
CA GLU A 85 -4.49 -5.81 13.86
C GLU A 85 -3.79 -6.15 12.55
N VAL A 86 -2.77 -6.99 12.62
CA VAL A 86 -2.12 -7.65 11.49
C VAL A 86 -2.32 -9.16 11.61
N ARG A 87 -2.57 -9.82 10.48
CA ARG A 87 -2.80 -11.26 10.42
C ARG A 87 -1.70 -11.95 9.63
N VAL A 88 -1.24 -13.09 10.15
CA VAL A 88 -0.35 -14.00 9.42
C VAL A 88 -1.23 -15.05 8.76
N MET A 89 -1.19 -15.10 7.44
CA MET A 89 -2.00 -16.01 6.63
C MET A 89 -1.10 -17.00 5.90
N GLY A 90 -1.47 -18.26 5.91
CA GLY A 90 -0.81 -19.30 5.11
C GLY A 90 -1.31 -19.31 3.68
N MET A 91 -0.45 -19.59 2.73
CA MET A 91 -0.78 -19.72 1.32
C MET A 91 -0.21 -21.03 0.76
N PRO A 92 -1.00 -21.86 0.07
CA PRO A 92 -2.28 -21.54 -0.58
C PRO A 92 -3.54 -21.74 0.28
N SER A 93 -3.45 -22.26 1.52
CA SER A 93 -4.63 -22.63 2.31
C SER A 93 -5.57 -21.48 2.67
N GLY A 94 -5.06 -20.24 2.72
CA GLY A 94 -5.81 -19.07 3.18
C GLY A 94 -6.11 -19.06 4.70
N ARG A 95 -5.53 -19.99 5.48
CA ARG A 95 -5.80 -20.10 6.92
C ARG A 95 -5.09 -18.97 7.70
N GLU A 96 -5.78 -18.40 8.68
CA GLU A 96 -5.17 -17.50 9.65
C GLU A 96 -4.31 -18.32 10.63
N ILE A 97 -3.00 -18.03 10.66
CA ILE A 97 -2.03 -18.69 11.55
C ILE A 97 -1.93 -17.95 12.88
N LYS A 98 -1.84 -16.62 12.84
CA LYS A 98 -1.75 -15.77 14.01
C LYS A 98 -2.35 -14.40 13.73
N ARG A 99 -3.00 -13.85 14.75
CA ARG A 99 -3.43 -12.45 14.80
C ARG A 99 -2.47 -11.70 15.73
N ILE A 100 -1.92 -10.59 15.22
CA ILE A 100 -0.99 -9.74 15.94
C ILE A 100 -1.71 -8.45 16.29
N GLN A 101 -1.85 -8.20 17.59
CA GLN A 101 -2.47 -6.97 18.09
C GLN A 101 -1.54 -5.79 17.84
N VAL A 102 -2.07 -4.71 17.26
CA VAL A 102 -1.29 -3.51 16.94
C VAL A 102 -1.97 -2.26 17.49
N PHE A 103 -3.05 -1.79 16.87
CA PHE A 103 -3.74 -0.56 17.30
C PHE A 103 -5.04 -0.82 18.07
N ASN A 104 -5.61 -2.01 17.90
CA ASN A 104 -6.83 -2.41 18.58
C ASN A 104 -6.57 -2.71 20.07
N ALA A 105 -7.28 -2.04 20.94
CA ALA A 105 -7.16 -2.20 22.41
C ALA A 105 -8.45 -1.73 23.11
N PRO A 106 -8.78 -2.27 24.29
CA PRO A 106 -8.10 -3.41 24.95
C PRO A 106 -8.50 -4.76 24.35
N ASP A 107 -7.59 -5.72 24.41
CA ASP A 107 -7.87 -7.12 24.07
C ASP A 107 -7.61 -8.02 25.28
N ALA A 108 -8.67 -8.59 25.81
CA ALA A 108 -8.60 -9.43 27.00
C ALA A 108 -7.86 -10.77 26.79
N MET A 109 -7.87 -11.28 25.53
CA MET A 109 -7.25 -12.57 25.24
C MET A 109 -5.73 -12.50 25.23
N SER A 110 -5.16 -11.40 24.74
CA SER A 110 -3.71 -11.18 24.67
C SER A 110 -3.17 -10.30 25.80
N GLY A 111 -4.04 -9.61 26.54
CA GLY A 111 -3.64 -8.58 27.50
C GLY A 111 -3.22 -7.24 26.85
N TRP A 112 -3.35 -7.12 25.54
CA TRP A 112 -2.98 -5.92 24.79
C TRP A 112 -3.87 -4.73 25.16
N GLY A 113 -3.22 -3.61 25.54
CA GLY A 113 -3.91 -2.43 26.07
C GLY A 113 -4.37 -2.58 27.53
N ILE A 114 -4.05 -3.71 28.20
CA ILE A 114 -4.40 -3.97 29.60
C ILE A 114 -3.15 -3.93 30.47
N THR A 115 -2.07 -4.59 30.05
CA THR A 115 -0.78 -4.59 30.77
C THR A 115 -0.08 -3.24 30.65
N ASN A 116 0.79 -2.91 31.61
CA ASN A 116 1.56 -1.67 31.60
C ASN A 116 2.50 -1.58 30.39
N GLU A 117 3.07 -2.70 29.99
CA GLU A 117 3.98 -2.81 28.84
C GLU A 117 3.24 -2.46 27.55
N SER A 118 2.10 -3.08 27.30
CA SER A 118 1.31 -2.82 26.09
C SER A 118 0.72 -1.40 26.06
N LYS A 119 0.28 -0.87 27.21
CA LYS A 119 -0.16 0.53 27.33
C LYS A 119 0.95 1.53 26.99
N LYS A 120 2.21 1.23 27.40
CA LYS A 120 3.36 2.07 27.08
C LYS A 120 3.62 2.09 25.56
N ILE A 121 3.46 0.96 24.87
CA ILE A 121 3.61 0.86 23.41
C ILE A 121 2.50 1.65 22.69
N LEU A 122 1.24 1.46 23.12
CA LEU A 122 0.06 2.13 22.56
C LEU A 122 0.03 3.65 22.81
N GLY A 123 0.68 4.11 23.87
CA GLY A 123 0.64 5.48 24.34
C GLY A 123 -0.54 5.79 25.25
N THR A 124 -0.28 6.54 26.34
CA THR A 124 -1.27 6.90 27.33
C THR A 124 -1.40 8.41 27.50
N ARG A 125 -2.56 8.84 27.98
CA ARG A 125 -2.79 10.21 28.49
C ARG A 125 -2.19 10.37 29.89
N PRO A 126 -2.11 11.60 30.42
CA PRO A 126 -1.62 11.85 31.76
C PRO A 126 -2.38 11.12 32.88
N ASP A 127 -3.65 10.80 32.66
CA ASP A 127 -4.49 10.05 33.59
C ASP A 127 -4.28 8.53 33.54
N GLY A 128 -3.36 8.04 32.68
CA GLY A 128 -3.05 6.63 32.48
C GLY A 128 -4.02 5.89 31.55
N SER A 129 -5.04 6.55 31.01
CA SER A 129 -5.90 5.97 30.00
C SER A 129 -5.20 5.87 28.65
N LEU A 130 -5.59 4.91 27.79
CA LEU A 130 -5.05 4.82 26.44
C LEU A 130 -5.36 6.08 25.63
N LYS A 131 -4.38 6.57 24.86
CA LYS A 131 -4.58 7.72 23.98
C LYS A 131 -5.60 7.42 22.88
N TYR A 132 -5.50 6.21 22.32
CA TYR A 132 -6.40 5.69 21.30
C TYR A 132 -6.74 4.23 21.60
N ASN A 133 -7.96 3.81 21.31
CA ASN A 133 -8.44 2.44 21.56
C ASN A 133 -8.40 1.57 20.29
N THR A 134 -8.31 2.18 19.13
CA THR A 134 -8.26 1.49 17.85
C THR A 134 -7.45 2.28 16.83
N GLY A 135 -7.22 1.70 15.67
CA GLY A 135 -6.63 2.33 14.50
C GLY A 135 -7.03 1.57 13.24
N ASP A 136 -6.66 2.11 12.09
CA ASP A 136 -6.95 1.52 10.80
C ASP A 136 -5.66 1.07 10.13
N THR A 137 -5.34 -0.24 10.23
CA THR A 137 -4.19 -0.83 9.57
C THR A 137 -4.44 -0.99 8.08
N HIS A 138 -3.56 -0.43 7.23
CA HIS A 138 -3.71 -0.54 5.77
C HIS A 138 -2.62 -1.37 5.13
N HIS A 139 -1.39 -0.88 5.12
CA HIS A 139 -0.28 -1.52 4.41
C HIS A 139 0.68 -2.17 5.39
N VAL A 140 1.13 -3.40 5.06
CA VAL A 140 2.14 -4.12 5.83
C VAL A 140 3.32 -4.41 4.92
N HIS A 141 4.50 -3.93 5.32
CA HIS A 141 5.73 -4.14 4.56
C HIS A 141 6.85 -4.62 5.47
N GLY A 142 7.58 -5.64 5.00
CA GLY A 142 8.72 -6.23 5.72
C GLY A 142 10.05 -5.54 5.43
N SER A 143 10.99 -5.68 6.36
CA SER A 143 12.37 -5.26 6.19
C SER A 143 13.10 -6.09 5.14
N TYR A 144 14.12 -5.48 4.54
CA TYR A 144 14.98 -6.10 3.53
C TYR A 144 16.39 -6.29 4.07
N LYS A 145 17.04 -7.33 3.58
CA LYS A 145 18.48 -7.53 3.63
C LYS A 145 18.93 -8.21 2.33
N ASP A 146 20.03 -7.73 1.76
CA ASP A 146 20.57 -8.26 0.48
C ASP A 146 19.54 -8.28 -0.66
N GLY A 147 18.60 -7.30 -0.67
CA GLY A 147 17.57 -7.15 -1.70
C GLY A 147 16.34 -8.05 -1.54
N THR A 148 16.26 -8.87 -0.48
CA THR A 148 15.14 -9.77 -0.18
C THR A 148 14.54 -9.46 1.19
N TYR A 149 13.30 -9.90 1.44
CA TYR A 149 12.70 -9.82 2.77
C TYR A 149 13.50 -10.68 3.75
N ASP A 150 13.85 -10.11 4.93
CA ASP A 150 14.63 -10.80 5.96
C ASP A 150 13.79 -11.29 7.14
N GLY A 151 12.52 -10.91 7.20
CA GLY A 151 11.62 -11.30 8.27
C GLY A 151 11.91 -10.67 9.64
N LYS A 152 12.88 -9.75 9.74
CA LYS A 152 13.27 -9.14 11.02
C LYS A 152 12.17 -8.22 11.56
N TYR A 153 11.70 -7.29 10.75
CA TYR A 153 10.68 -6.31 11.09
C TYR A 153 9.58 -6.25 10.05
N PHE A 154 8.40 -5.87 10.52
CA PHE A 154 7.28 -5.49 9.68
C PHE A 154 6.70 -4.19 10.20
N TRP A 155 6.30 -3.31 9.30
CA TRP A 155 5.65 -2.05 9.64
C TRP A 155 4.25 -2.01 9.08
N THR A 156 3.35 -1.38 9.82
CA THR A 156 2.01 -1.05 9.36
C THR A 156 1.64 0.36 9.80
N ASN A 157 0.80 0.99 9.02
CA ASN A 157 0.31 2.34 9.29
C ASN A 157 -1.05 2.31 10.01
N ASP A 158 -1.32 3.38 10.76
CA ASP A 158 -2.64 3.75 11.24
C ASP A 158 -3.14 4.95 10.45
N LYS A 159 -4.05 4.71 9.54
CA LYS A 159 -4.58 5.75 8.66
C LYS A 159 -5.38 6.82 9.43
N VAL A 160 -6.02 6.46 10.54
CA VAL A 160 -6.86 7.39 11.31
C VAL A 160 -6.04 8.37 12.13
N HIS A 161 -5.01 7.89 12.85
CA HIS A 161 -4.31 8.70 13.86
C HIS A 161 -2.88 9.09 13.45
N GLY A 162 -2.46 8.83 12.21
CA GLY A 162 -1.13 9.20 11.74
C GLY A 162 0.01 8.49 12.48
N ARG A 163 -0.16 7.20 12.84
CA ARG A 163 0.83 6.42 13.57
C ARG A 163 1.44 5.34 12.68
N ILE A 164 2.70 5.00 12.97
CA ILE A 164 3.38 3.83 12.43
C ILE A 164 3.68 2.85 13.54
N ALA A 165 3.40 1.57 13.31
CA ALA A 165 3.74 0.48 14.21
C ALA A 165 4.81 -0.41 13.61
N ARG A 166 5.69 -0.95 14.47
CA ARG A 166 6.66 -1.99 14.12
C ARG A 166 6.29 -3.30 14.82
N VAL A 167 6.28 -4.37 14.04
CA VAL A 167 6.13 -5.75 14.51
C VAL A 167 7.48 -6.45 14.38
N ARG A 168 7.94 -7.10 15.45
CA ARG A 168 9.13 -7.96 15.43
C ARG A 168 8.76 -9.33 14.85
N GLY A 169 9.41 -9.71 13.76
CA GLY A 169 9.11 -10.95 13.06
C GLY A 169 9.35 -12.21 13.90
N GLU A 170 10.44 -12.25 14.65
CA GLU A 170 10.78 -13.40 15.51
C GLU A 170 9.78 -13.66 16.65
N LEU A 171 9.15 -12.59 17.17
CA LEU A 171 8.17 -12.67 18.27
C LEU A 171 6.73 -12.67 17.79
N MET A 172 6.49 -12.21 16.56
CA MET A 172 5.16 -11.94 16.04
C MET A 172 4.37 -11.01 16.98
N GLU A 173 5.00 -9.91 17.41
CA GLU A 173 4.44 -8.95 18.36
C GLU A 173 4.80 -7.52 17.97
N CYS A 174 3.84 -6.60 18.16
CA CYS A 174 4.10 -5.17 18.04
C CYS A 174 4.95 -4.70 19.23
N ASP A 175 6.09 -4.09 18.95
CA ASP A 175 7.03 -3.64 19.99
C ASP A 175 7.13 -2.11 20.08
N LYS A 176 6.71 -1.39 19.06
CA LYS A 176 6.79 0.07 19.05
C LYS A 176 5.75 0.71 18.14
N ILE A 177 5.17 1.80 18.62
CA ILE A 177 4.27 2.68 17.86
C ILE A 177 4.79 4.10 17.97
N THR A 178 4.86 4.80 16.84
CA THR A 178 5.30 6.20 16.78
C THR A 178 4.22 7.03 16.10
N GLU A 179 3.86 8.17 16.70
CA GLU A 179 3.02 9.18 16.05
C GLU A 179 3.88 10.06 15.15
N LEU A 180 3.41 10.31 13.93
CA LEU A 180 4.06 11.22 13.00
C LEU A 180 3.51 12.64 13.24
N PRO A 181 4.37 13.62 13.61
CA PRO A 181 3.88 14.97 13.88
C PRO A 181 3.38 15.62 12.58
N ASN A 182 2.27 16.35 12.68
CA ASN A 182 1.66 17.09 11.58
C ASN A 182 1.32 16.21 10.35
N VAL A 183 0.89 14.98 10.60
CA VAL A 183 0.45 14.02 9.58
C VAL A 183 -0.98 13.59 9.89
N GLN A 184 -1.81 13.54 8.86
CA GLN A 184 -3.17 13.00 8.94
C GLN A 184 -3.48 12.17 7.69
N GLY A 185 -4.32 11.12 7.85
CA GLY A 185 -4.60 10.19 6.77
C GLY A 185 -3.33 9.45 6.33
N PHE A 186 -2.52 8.97 7.27
CA PHE A 186 -1.30 8.24 6.95
C PHE A 186 -1.63 6.94 6.21
N HIS A 187 -1.43 6.90 4.89
CA HIS A 187 -1.83 5.78 4.05
C HIS A 187 -0.64 4.99 3.51
N GLY A 188 0.24 5.62 2.74
CA GLY A 188 1.38 4.94 2.15
C GLY A 188 2.52 4.71 3.12
N ILE A 189 3.08 3.49 3.11
CA ILE A 189 4.28 3.12 3.87
C ILE A 189 5.15 2.20 3.02
N PHE A 190 6.47 2.40 3.04
CA PHE A 190 7.41 1.47 2.43
C PHE A 190 8.82 1.60 3.03
N PRO A 191 9.51 0.50 3.38
CA PRO A 191 10.89 0.55 3.83
C PRO A 191 11.87 0.77 2.66
N ASP A 192 13.05 1.34 2.94
CA ASP A 192 14.18 1.25 2.01
C ASP A 192 14.73 -0.18 1.95
N LYS A 193 15.51 -0.46 0.91
CA LYS A 193 16.11 -1.78 0.71
C LYS A 193 17.61 -1.79 0.99
N ARG A 194 18.21 -0.61 1.01
CA ARG A 194 19.63 -0.34 1.34
C ARG A 194 19.88 1.15 1.49
N ASP A 195 21.05 1.49 2.02
CA ASP A 195 21.49 2.88 2.05
C ASP A 195 21.83 3.40 0.66
N PRO A 196 21.46 4.65 0.30
CA PRO A 196 21.74 5.23 -1.02
C PRO A 196 23.20 5.54 -1.27
N VAL A 197 24.03 5.65 -0.23
CA VAL A 197 25.41 6.12 -0.29
C VAL A 197 26.40 5.03 0.11
N ASP A 198 26.17 4.33 1.22
CA ASP A 198 27.06 3.27 1.71
C ASP A 198 26.59 1.88 1.25
N PRO A 199 27.25 1.28 0.26
CA PRO A 199 26.85 -0.04 -0.25
C PRO A 199 27.02 -1.18 0.76
N LYS A 200 27.73 -0.97 1.88
CA LYS A 200 27.87 -1.94 2.95
C LYS A 200 26.59 -2.05 3.79
N ILE A 201 25.77 -1.02 3.77
CA ILE A 201 24.46 -0.99 4.43
C ILE A 201 23.42 -1.49 3.41
N ASN A 202 23.35 -2.79 3.21
CA ASN A 202 22.47 -3.47 2.25
C ASN A 202 21.20 -4.03 2.91
N TYR A 203 20.70 -3.35 3.92
CA TYR A 203 19.51 -3.68 4.69
C TYR A 203 18.67 -2.43 4.97
N THR A 204 17.43 -2.64 5.39
CA THR A 204 16.49 -1.56 5.74
C THR A 204 16.99 -0.72 6.92
N THR A 205 17.07 0.57 6.70
CA THR A 205 17.43 1.57 7.73
C THR A 205 16.40 2.68 7.89
N ARG A 206 15.51 2.83 6.91
CA ARG A 206 14.48 3.86 6.83
C ARG A 206 13.13 3.26 6.48
N VAL A 207 12.08 3.88 6.97
CA VAL A 207 10.70 3.61 6.54
C VAL A 207 10.09 4.93 6.09
N PHE A 208 9.62 4.96 4.86
CA PHE A 208 9.00 6.13 4.26
C PHE A 208 7.48 6.09 4.45
N CYS A 209 6.89 7.24 4.74
CA CYS A 209 5.49 7.38 5.13
C CYS A 209 4.84 8.55 4.37
N GLY A 210 3.74 8.31 3.69
CA GLY A 210 2.98 9.29 2.93
C GLY A 210 1.71 9.74 3.65
N ALA A 211 1.52 11.06 3.81
CA ALA A 211 0.27 11.63 4.33
C ALA A 211 -0.74 11.81 3.19
N GLU A 212 -1.93 11.22 3.33
CA GLU A 212 -2.98 11.32 2.30
C GLU A 212 -3.64 12.70 2.28
N PHE A 213 -3.69 13.38 3.42
CA PHE A 213 -4.41 14.66 3.49
C PHE A 213 -3.49 15.84 3.76
N HIS A 214 -3.79 16.94 3.09
CA HIS A 214 -3.34 18.26 3.48
C HIS A 214 -3.92 18.63 4.84
N ILE A 215 -3.08 19.18 5.69
CA ILE A 215 -3.50 19.75 6.96
C ILE A 215 -2.88 21.13 7.13
N PRO A 216 -3.50 22.01 7.93
CA PRO A 216 -2.87 23.28 8.26
C PRO A 216 -1.59 23.05 9.07
N LEU A 217 -0.52 23.74 8.73
CA LEU A 217 0.76 23.64 9.45
C LEU A 217 1.06 24.92 10.23
N PRO A 218 1.24 24.84 11.58
CA PRO A 218 1.12 23.65 12.44
C PRO A 218 -0.31 23.13 12.56
N ASN A 219 -0.45 21.84 12.88
CA ASN A 219 -1.75 21.21 13.11
C ASN A 219 -2.19 21.36 14.58
N ASP A 220 -2.37 22.60 15.01
CA ASP A 220 -2.74 23.00 16.38
C ASP A 220 -4.06 23.77 16.46
N GLY A 221 -4.75 23.89 15.33
CA GLY A 221 -6.00 24.64 15.19
C GLY A 221 -5.83 26.12 14.86
N SER A 222 -4.61 26.67 14.86
CA SER A 222 -4.38 28.11 14.66
C SER A 222 -4.60 28.57 13.21
N ASN A 223 -4.42 27.67 12.22
CA ASN A 223 -4.43 28.01 10.80
C ASN A 223 -5.58 27.37 10.01
N MET A 224 -6.66 26.97 10.68
CA MET A 224 -7.78 26.24 10.06
C MET A 224 -8.48 27.00 8.92
N GLY A 225 -8.44 28.32 8.93
CA GLY A 225 -9.06 29.18 7.90
C GLY A 225 -8.10 29.71 6.84
N ASP A 226 -6.84 29.28 6.82
CA ASP A 226 -5.82 29.78 5.89
C ASP A 226 -5.37 28.68 4.94
N ASP A 227 -5.94 28.65 3.72
CA ASP A 227 -5.64 27.65 2.68
C ASP A 227 -4.14 27.60 2.34
N SER A 228 -3.42 28.70 2.46
CA SER A 228 -1.97 28.76 2.15
C SER A 228 -1.10 27.98 3.14
N LYS A 229 -1.65 27.59 4.29
CA LYS A 229 -0.96 26.79 5.32
C LYS A 229 -1.16 25.30 5.18
N TYR A 230 -2.06 24.88 4.29
CA TYR A 230 -2.36 23.46 4.11
C TYR A 230 -1.30 22.79 3.23
N GLN A 231 -0.67 21.74 3.78
CA GLN A 231 0.37 20.97 3.11
C GLN A 231 0.33 19.52 3.58
N ALA A 232 0.84 18.61 2.76
CA ALA A 232 1.10 17.24 3.16
C ALA A 232 2.60 17.04 3.45
N LEU A 233 2.92 16.10 4.33
CA LEU A 233 4.28 15.76 4.72
C LEU A 233 4.62 14.33 4.39
N PHE A 234 5.65 14.13 3.58
CA PHE A 234 6.32 12.86 3.43
C PHE A 234 7.33 12.69 4.57
N SER A 235 7.22 11.62 5.34
CA SER A 235 8.04 11.40 6.54
C SER A 235 9.01 10.24 6.36
N CYS A 236 10.20 10.37 6.93
CA CYS A 236 11.18 9.30 7.05
C CYS A 236 11.35 8.92 8.51
N VAL A 237 11.14 7.65 8.82
CA VAL A 237 11.28 7.07 10.16
C VAL A 237 12.49 6.16 10.17
N ASP A 238 13.28 6.22 11.25
CA ASP A 238 14.38 5.30 11.50
C ASP A 238 13.82 3.89 11.77
N ALA A 239 14.30 2.90 11.04
CA ALA A 239 13.79 1.53 11.13
C ALA A 239 14.07 0.86 12.48
N GLU A 240 15.19 1.21 13.14
CA GLU A 240 15.59 0.60 14.41
C GLU A 240 15.04 1.37 15.61
N THR A 241 15.20 2.70 15.63
CA THR A 241 14.75 3.52 16.77
C THR A 241 13.29 3.90 16.68
N MET A 242 12.69 3.85 15.50
CA MET A 242 11.34 4.33 15.20
C MET A 242 11.15 5.84 15.42
N GLU A 243 12.23 6.61 15.46
CA GLU A 243 12.19 8.06 15.53
C GLU A 243 12.00 8.67 14.15
N VAL A 244 11.27 9.77 14.06
CA VAL A 244 11.11 10.51 12.80
C VAL A 244 12.40 11.27 12.52
N ARG A 245 13.13 10.86 11.46
CA ARG A 245 14.41 11.46 11.07
C ARG A 245 14.24 12.85 10.45
N TRP A 246 13.28 12.97 9.55
CA TRP A 246 12.95 14.18 8.81
C TRP A 246 11.58 14.07 8.14
N GLN A 247 11.07 15.23 7.74
CA GLN A 247 9.86 15.34 6.92
C GLN A 247 10.15 16.21 5.69
N CYS A 248 9.41 15.97 4.62
CA CYS A 248 9.47 16.74 3.38
C CYS A 248 8.08 17.28 3.05
N LYS A 249 7.96 18.59 3.01
CA LYS A 249 6.72 19.27 2.62
C LYS A 249 6.51 19.12 1.13
N ILE A 250 5.32 18.75 0.68
CA ILE A 250 4.98 18.58 -0.73
C ILE A 250 3.66 19.25 -1.09
N ASP A 251 3.46 19.48 -2.40
CA ASP A 251 2.16 19.81 -2.95
C ASP A 251 1.32 18.55 -3.12
N GLY A 252 0.00 18.66 -2.96
CA GLY A 252 -0.96 17.57 -3.18
C GLY A 252 -1.05 16.56 -2.03
N ASN A 253 -1.94 15.63 -2.22
CA ASN A 253 -2.24 14.53 -1.30
C ASN A 253 -1.45 13.29 -1.74
N MET A 254 -0.75 12.63 -0.83
CA MET A 254 -0.04 11.38 -1.13
C MET A 254 -0.92 10.17 -0.84
N ASP A 255 -0.82 9.14 -1.68
CA ASP A 255 -1.51 7.88 -1.44
C ASP A 255 -0.50 6.78 -1.08
N LEU A 256 0.03 6.02 -2.04
CA LEU A 256 1.00 4.97 -1.75
C LEU A 256 2.45 5.43 -1.83
N VAL A 257 3.34 4.64 -1.24
CA VAL A 257 4.78 4.88 -1.22
C VAL A 257 5.52 3.66 -1.75
N ALA A 258 6.61 3.87 -2.46
CA ALA A 258 7.57 2.84 -2.85
C ALA A 258 9.01 3.34 -2.71
N SER A 259 9.97 2.42 -2.68
CA SER A 259 11.42 2.72 -2.69
C SER A 259 12.13 1.98 -3.80
N SER A 260 13.15 2.60 -4.40
CA SER A 260 14.03 1.94 -5.37
C SER A 260 14.91 0.89 -4.70
N PHE A 261 15.39 -0.10 -5.49
CA PHE A 261 16.25 -1.16 -4.95
C PHE A 261 17.64 -0.67 -4.53
N ASP A 262 18.12 0.42 -5.12
CA ASP A 262 19.40 1.04 -4.77
C ASP A 262 19.32 2.06 -3.62
N GLY A 263 18.13 2.26 -3.06
CA GLY A 263 17.89 3.19 -1.95
C GLY A 263 17.93 4.68 -2.32
N LYS A 264 18.25 5.03 -3.57
CA LYS A 264 18.45 6.44 -3.98
C LYS A 264 17.15 7.23 -4.06
N LEU A 265 16.05 6.54 -4.44
CA LEU A 265 14.76 7.16 -4.66
C LEU A 265 13.69 6.51 -3.77
N ALA A 266 12.86 7.34 -3.17
CA ALA A 266 11.51 6.96 -2.78
C ALA A 266 10.54 7.64 -3.75
N ALA A 267 9.32 7.12 -3.85
CA ALA A 267 8.27 7.74 -4.64
C ALA A 267 6.92 7.62 -3.94
N SER A 268 6.05 8.58 -4.22
CA SER A 268 4.64 8.51 -3.88
C SER A 268 3.83 8.99 -5.06
N ASN A 269 2.73 8.34 -5.32
CA ASN A 269 1.73 8.92 -6.20
C ASN A 269 1.00 10.04 -5.47
N GLN A 270 0.57 11.03 -6.24
CA GLN A 270 0.06 12.27 -5.70
C GLN A 270 -1.13 12.74 -6.53
N TYR A 271 -2.22 13.04 -5.87
CA TYR A 271 -3.39 13.68 -6.44
C TYR A 271 -3.64 15.05 -5.79
N ASN A 272 -4.60 15.82 -6.31
CA ASN A 272 -4.86 17.18 -5.85
C ASN A 272 -3.61 18.08 -5.95
N THR A 273 -2.92 18.02 -7.10
CA THR A 273 -1.68 18.77 -7.35
C THR A 273 -1.88 20.30 -7.37
N GLU A 274 -3.11 20.75 -7.44
CA GLU A 274 -3.55 22.12 -7.32
C GLU A 274 -3.72 22.60 -5.88
N ASN A 275 -3.56 21.72 -4.89
CA ASN A 275 -3.76 21.98 -3.46
C ASN A 275 -5.17 22.52 -3.13
N GLY A 276 -6.20 21.99 -3.81
CA GLY A 276 -7.59 22.38 -3.56
C GLY A 276 -8.05 21.95 -2.17
N MET A 277 -8.66 22.88 -1.41
CA MET A 277 -9.19 22.61 -0.08
C MET A 277 -10.61 22.04 -0.11
N MET A 278 -11.40 22.51 -1.06
CA MET A 278 -12.79 22.05 -1.23
C MET A 278 -12.81 20.85 -2.14
N TYR A 279 -13.67 19.88 -1.84
CA TYR A 279 -13.82 18.65 -2.64
C TYR A 279 -14.01 18.94 -4.14
N ALA A 280 -14.80 19.96 -4.47
CA ALA A 280 -15.03 20.37 -5.86
C ALA A 280 -13.73 20.79 -6.58
N ASN A 281 -12.74 21.30 -5.85
CA ASN A 281 -11.47 21.77 -6.40
C ASN A 281 -10.39 20.67 -6.41
N MET A 282 -10.47 19.69 -5.50
CA MET A 282 -9.48 18.62 -5.37
C MET A 282 -9.35 17.72 -6.60
N MET A 283 -10.30 17.75 -7.49
CA MET A 283 -10.38 16.90 -8.68
C MET A 283 -10.26 17.71 -9.98
N SER A 284 -9.84 18.99 -9.90
CA SER A 284 -9.80 19.86 -11.05
C SER A 284 -8.59 19.65 -11.96
N ALA A 285 -7.47 19.14 -11.41
CA ALA A 285 -6.29 18.84 -12.20
C ALA A 285 -6.58 17.75 -13.26
N GLU A 286 -6.18 18.00 -14.51
CA GLU A 286 -6.27 17.00 -15.58
C GLU A 286 -5.21 15.90 -15.41
N ARG A 287 -4.01 16.30 -14.99
CA ARG A 287 -2.91 15.40 -14.62
C ARG A 287 -2.45 15.69 -13.21
N ASP A 288 -2.35 14.62 -12.45
CA ASP A 288 -1.69 14.57 -11.15
C ASP A 288 -0.22 14.17 -11.31
N SER A 289 0.45 13.69 -10.26
CA SER A 289 1.87 13.39 -10.35
C SER A 289 2.24 12.07 -9.65
N CYS A 290 3.33 11.45 -10.10
CA CYS A 290 4.17 10.60 -9.30
C CYS A 290 5.34 11.46 -8.81
N VAL A 291 5.49 11.66 -7.50
CA VAL A 291 6.57 12.46 -6.92
C VAL A 291 7.71 11.55 -6.49
N PHE A 292 8.91 11.85 -6.95
CA PHE A 292 10.15 11.17 -6.56
C PHE A 292 10.93 12.02 -5.57
N PHE A 293 11.46 11.38 -4.55
CA PHE A 293 12.29 11.97 -3.50
C PHE A 293 13.73 11.48 -3.68
N ASN A 294 14.68 12.38 -3.85
CA ASN A 294 16.10 12.06 -3.87
C ASN A 294 16.62 11.99 -2.43
N ILE A 295 16.74 10.76 -1.91
CA ILE A 295 17.00 10.52 -0.49
C ILE A 295 18.37 11.08 -0.06
N GLU A 296 19.39 10.88 -0.88
CA GLU A 296 20.74 11.42 -0.59
C GLU A 296 20.74 12.94 -0.48
N ARG A 297 20.04 13.62 -1.39
CA ARG A 297 19.97 15.10 -1.37
C ARG A 297 19.18 15.62 -0.18
N ILE A 298 18.08 14.97 0.16
CA ILE A 298 17.27 15.32 1.34
C ILE A 298 18.12 15.18 2.60
N GLU A 299 18.79 14.05 2.79
CA GLU A 299 19.63 13.83 3.97
C GLU A 299 20.83 14.79 4.04
N LYS A 300 21.43 15.12 2.91
CA LYS A 300 22.45 16.18 2.84
C LYS A 300 21.91 17.55 3.25
N ALA A 301 20.70 17.90 2.82
CA ALA A 301 20.04 19.14 3.22
C ALA A 301 19.75 19.18 4.72
N VAL A 302 19.23 18.08 5.26
CA VAL A 302 18.98 17.92 6.70
C VAL A 302 20.27 18.06 7.51
N LYS A 303 21.32 17.33 7.12
CA LYS A 303 22.65 17.38 7.78
C LYS A 303 23.29 18.78 7.70
N ALA A 304 23.04 19.51 6.62
CA ALA A 304 23.54 20.87 6.44
C ALA A 304 22.69 21.95 7.15
N GLY A 305 21.63 21.54 7.87
CA GLY A 305 20.73 22.48 8.56
C GLY A 305 19.84 23.29 7.61
N LYS A 306 19.72 22.91 6.34
CA LYS A 306 18.82 23.55 5.35
C LYS A 306 17.38 23.05 5.56
N VAL A 307 16.84 23.33 6.72
CA VAL A 307 15.54 22.83 7.19
C VAL A 307 14.76 23.93 7.89
N THR A 308 13.46 23.75 7.94
CA THR A 308 12.55 24.50 8.81
C THR A 308 12.05 23.59 9.92
N LYS A 309 11.40 24.17 10.93
CA LYS A 309 10.66 23.44 11.96
C LYS A 309 9.23 23.93 11.98
N ILE A 310 8.30 23.02 12.11
CA ILE A 310 6.90 23.35 12.33
C ILE A 310 6.71 23.56 13.84
N PRO A 311 6.07 24.66 14.30
CA PRO A 311 5.80 24.89 15.71
C PRO A 311 5.15 23.64 16.37
N GLY A 312 5.62 23.31 17.59
CA GLY A 312 5.18 22.10 18.30
C GLY A 312 5.91 20.80 17.89
N SER A 313 6.82 20.85 16.90
CA SER A 313 7.64 19.71 16.48
C SER A 313 9.13 20.07 16.41
N ASN A 314 9.99 19.12 16.82
CA ASN A 314 11.44 19.23 16.66
C ASN A 314 11.96 18.53 15.39
N VAL A 315 11.08 17.87 14.64
CA VAL A 315 11.46 17.17 13.41
C VAL A 315 11.90 18.17 12.35
N PRO A 316 13.09 17.99 11.73
CA PRO A 316 13.54 18.84 10.62
C PRO A 316 12.66 18.63 9.38
N VAL A 317 12.26 19.72 8.73
CA VAL A 317 11.40 19.72 7.55
C VAL A 317 12.14 20.40 6.39
N VAL A 318 12.26 19.69 5.26
CA VAL A 318 12.75 20.23 3.99
C VAL A 318 11.59 20.64 3.09
N ASP A 319 11.83 21.58 2.18
CA ASP A 319 10.82 22.03 1.22
C ASP A 319 10.94 21.24 -0.10
N GLY A 320 10.05 20.27 -0.29
CA GLY A 320 9.93 19.47 -1.51
C GLY A 320 8.82 19.96 -2.46
N THR A 321 8.25 21.15 -2.26
CA THR A 321 7.21 21.68 -3.15
C THR A 321 7.75 21.96 -4.56
N LYS A 322 6.90 21.94 -5.56
CA LYS A 322 7.24 22.28 -6.97
C LYS A 322 7.88 23.66 -7.06
N ALA A 323 7.40 24.61 -6.26
CA ALA A 323 7.92 25.98 -6.25
C ALA A 323 9.39 26.05 -5.82
N ALA A 324 9.80 25.24 -4.85
CA ALA A 324 11.17 25.20 -4.33
C ALA A 324 12.12 24.32 -5.18
N ASN A 325 11.58 23.43 -6.03
CA ASN A 325 12.34 22.40 -6.73
C ASN A 325 12.28 22.52 -8.26
N LYS A 326 12.37 23.75 -8.76
CA LYS A 326 12.31 24.03 -10.22
C LYS A 326 13.59 23.65 -10.98
N ASP A 327 14.75 23.75 -10.34
CA ASP A 327 16.04 23.40 -10.95
C ASP A 327 16.37 21.92 -10.63
N PRO A 328 16.39 21.04 -11.62
CA PRO A 328 16.69 19.63 -11.43
C PRO A 328 18.00 19.36 -10.68
N LYS A 329 19.03 20.19 -10.90
CA LYS A 329 20.35 20.00 -10.29
C LYS A 329 20.39 20.23 -8.80
N THR A 330 19.46 21.00 -8.26
CA THR A 330 19.36 21.34 -6.84
C THR A 330 18.10 20.76 -6.19
N ALA A 331 17.16 20.26 -6.99
CA ALA A 331 15.88 19.73 -6.54
C ALA A 331 16.04 18.55 -5.57
N LEU A 332 15.18 18.51 -4.55
CA LEU A 332 14.99 17.38 -3.64
C LEU A 332 13.94 16.41 -4.16
N THR A 333 13.01 16.92 -4.97
CA THR A 333 11.86 16.17 -5.51
C THR A 333 11.72 16.38 -7.01
N CYS A 334 11.18 15.37 -7.70
CA CYS A 334 10.80 15.41 -9.10
C CYS A 334 9.34 15.00 -9.23
N TYR A 335 8.51 15.86 -9.80
CA TYR A 335 7.07 15.62 -10.02
C TYR A 335 6.85 15.20 -11.46
N VAL A 336 6.65 13.90 -11.69
CA VAL A 336 6.34 13.34 -13.00
C VAL A 336 4.83 13.37 -13.21
N PRO A 337 4.31 14.16 -14.17
CA PRO A 337 2.88 14.20 -14.42
C PRO A 337 2.35 12.84 -14.89
N VAL A 338 1.28 12.36 -14.27
CA VAL A 338 0.59 11.09 -14.57
C VAL A 338 -0.91 11.35 -14.74
N PRO A 339 -1.67 10.42 -15.28
CA PRO A 339 -3.12 10.56 -15.38
C PRO A 339 -3.78 10.76 -14.00
N LYS A 340 -4.98 11.31 -14.06
CA LYS A 340 -5.77 11.81 -12.93
C LYS A 340 -5.96 10.81 -11.80
N ASN A 341 -5.77 11.31 -10.56
CA ASN A 341 -6.04 10.64 -9.29
C ASN A 341 -5.31 9.28 -9.16
N PRO A 342 -3.99 9.23 -9.33
CA PRO A 342 -3.24 7.97 -9.25
C PRO A 342 -3.32 7.38 -7.84
N HIS A 343 -3.24 6.03 -7.73
CA HIS A 343 -3.31 5.35 -6.44
C HIS A 343 -2.07 4.50 -6.17
N GLY A 344 -1.76 3.53 -7.05
CA GLY A 344 -0.64 2.61 -6.85
C GLY A 344 0.69 3.17 -7.33
N VAL A 345 1.76 2.92 -6.58
CA VAL A 345 3.14 3.05 -7.04
C VAL A 345 3.92 1.82 -6.62
N ASN A 346 4.42 1.05 -7.59
CA ASN A 346 5.07 -0.24 -7.34
C ASN A 346 6.35 -0.36 -8.16
N ALA A 347 7.45 -0.80 -7.52
CA ALA A 347 8.72 -1.06 -8.19
C ALA A 347 8.65 -2.38 -8.98
N SER A 348 9.18 -2.39 -10.21
CA SER A 348 9.38 -3.62 -10.96
C SER A 348 10.47 -4.50 -10.31
N PRO A 349 10.38 -5.85 -10.41
CA PRO A 349 11.34 -6.75 -9.75
C PRO A 349 12.78 -6.57 -10.20
N ASP A 350 12.99 -6.11 -11.43
CA ASP A 350 14.32 -5.81 -11.98
C ASP A 350 14.91 -4.47 -11.51
N GLY A 351 14.13 -3.70 -10.74
CA GLY A 351 14.53 -2.42 -10.19
C GLY A 351 14.64 -1.27 -11.18
N LYS A 352 14.15 -1.45 -12.42
CA LYS A 352 14.28 -0.44 -13.48
C LYS A 352 13.15 0.55 -13.53
N TYR A 353 11.94 0.11 -13.18
CA TYR A 353 10.73 0.89 -13.39
C TYR A 353 9.91 1.04 -12.12
N PHE A 354 9.18 2.15 -12.03
CA PHE A 354 8.01 2.26 -11.18
C PHE A 354 6.76 2.28 -12.05
N ILE A 355 5.74 1.56 -11.58
CA ILE A 355 4.41 1.55 -12.19
C ILE A 355 3.51 2.42 -11.33
N CYS A 356 3.00 3.51 -11.90
CA CYS A 356 2.04 4.39 -11.26
C CYS A 356 0.65 4.15 -11.85
N ALA A 357 -0.27 3.66 -11.03
CA ALA A 357 -1.62 3.27 -11.45
C ALA A 357 -2.59 4.45 -11.41
N GLY A 358 -3.27 4.71 -12.52
CA GLY A 358 -4.13 5.87 -12.71
C GLY A 358 -5.58 5.62 -12.28
N LYS A 359 -5.85 5.51 -10.99
CA LYS A 359 -7.14 5.16 -10.36
C LYS A 359 -8.41 5.62 -11.09
N LEU A 360 -8.48 6.86 -11.55
CA LEU A 360 -9.60 7.40 -12.34
C LEU A 360 -9.28 7.53 -13.84
N SER A 361 -8.21 6.90 -14.28
CA SER A 361 -7.80 6.76 -15.67
C SER A 361 -7.60 5.27 -15.99
N PRO A 362 -7.86 4.82 -17.23
CA PRO A 362 -7.63 3.41 -17.58
C PRO A 362 -6.15 3.03 -17.70
N THR A 363 -5.23 3.95 -17.45
CA THR A 363 -3.81 3.80 -17.76
C THR A 363 -2.97 3.42 -16.54
N ALA A 364 -1.85 2.72 -16.81
CA ALA A 364 -0.74 2.57 -15.89
C ALA A 364 0.49 3.25 -16.49
N THR A 365 1.10 4.18 -15.77
CA THR A 365 2.30 4.91 -16.22
C THR A 365 3.55 4.18 -15.78
N VAL A 366 4.42 3.82 -16.74
CA VAL A 366 5.72 3.18 -16.51
C VAL A 366 6.81 4.25 -16.52
N ILE A 367 7.48 4.44 -15.39
CA ILE A 367 8.51 5.47 -15.20
C ILE A 367 9.87 4.79 -15.03
N ASP A 368 10.86 5.20 -15.83
CA ASP A 368 12.21 4.69 -15.82
C ASP A 368 13.05 5.39 -14.75
N LEU A 369 13.55 4.62 -13.76
CA LEU A 369 14.28 5.18 -12.61
C LEU A 369 15.63 5.77 -12.98
N ALA A 370 16.31 5.21 -13.99
CA ALA A 370 17.58 5.77 -14.49
C ALA A 370 17.33 7.15 -15.09
N LYS A 371 16.24 7.32 -15.84
CA LYS A 371 15.87 8.63 -16.39
C LYS A 371 15.43 9.62 -15.30
N VAL A 372 14.82 9.16 -14.20
CA VAL A 372 14.52 10.04 -13.05
C VAL A 372 15.82 10.56 -12.43
N LEU A 373 16.83 9.69 -12.26
CA LEU A 373 18.16 10.11 -11.79
C LEU A 373 18.82 11.06 -12.79
N ASP A 374 18.71 10.79 -14.09
CA ASP A 374 19.20 11.67 -15.16
C ASP A 374 18.49 13.04 -15.15
N TRP A 375 17.20 13.09 -14.81
CA TRP A 375 16.52 14.35 -14.59
C TRP A 375 17.13 15.13 -13.42
N PHE A 376 17.36 14.48 -12.28
CA PHE A 376 18.06 15.13 -11.15
C PHE A 376 19.46 15.63 -11.52
N ASP A 377 20.16 14.98 -12.44
CA ASP A 377 21.45 15.43 -12.96
C ASP A 377 21.32 16.58 -13.98
N GLY A 378 20.09 16.96 -14.35
CA GLY A 378 19.82 18.02 -15.33
C GLY A 378 19.99 17.60 -16.78
N LYS A 379 20.03 16.28 -17.07
CA LYS A 379 20.09 15.74 -18.43
C LYS A 379 18.73 15.78 -19.14
N HIS A 380 17.63 15.76 -18.40
CA HIS A 380 16.27 15.94 -18.87
C HIS A 380 15.70 17.24 -18.28
N LYS A 381 14.91 17.96 -19.08
CA LYS A 381 14.25 19.20 -18.64
C LYS A 381 12.82 18.94 -18.19
N ASP A 382 12.10 18.12 -18.95
CA ASP A 382 10.72 17.76 -18.64
C ASP A 382 10.70 16.45 -17.83
N PRO A 383 10.08 16.42 -16.64
CA PRO A 383 9.88 15.18 -15.89
C PRO A 383 9.15 14.09 -16.71
N ARG A 384 8.32 14.46 -17.69
CA ARG A 384 7.65 13.49 -18.58
C ARG A 384 8.61 12.70 -19.47
N ASP A 385 9.84 13.17 -19.71
CA ASP A 385 10.87 12.42 -20.44
C ASP A 385 11.24 11.09 -19.75
N THR A 386 10.91 10.97 -18.45
CA THR A 386 11.16 9.76 -17.66
C THR A 386 10.11 8.66 -17.91
N VAL A 387 8.98 9.00 -18.50
CA VAL A 387 7.92 8.03 -18.82
C VAL A 387 8.29 7.25 -20.09
N VAL A 388 8.23 5.94 -20.00
CA VAL A 388 8.61 5.03 -21.09
C VAL A 388 7.46 4.19 -21.63
N ALA A 389 6.32 4.17 -20.92
CA ALA A 389 5.05 3.63 -21.40
C ALA A 389 3.88 4.19 -20.58
N GLU A 390 2.69 4.21 -21.19
CA GLU A 390 1.43 4.61 -20.53
C GLU A 390 0.26 3.81 -21.16
N PRO A 391 0.26 2.45 -21.03
CA PRO A 391 -0.76 1.62 -21.65
C PRO A 391 -2.12 1.77 -20.97
N GLU A 392 -3.19 1.67 -21.77
CA GLU A 392 -4.52 1.45 -21.25
C GLU A 392 -4.69 -0.02 -20.86
N ILE A 393 -4.93 -0.28 -19.57
CA ILE A 393 -5.06 -1.62 -19.02
C ILE A 393 -6.45 -1.93 -18.48
N GLY A 394 -7.35 -0.96 -18.42
CA GLY A 394 -8.72 -1.08 -17.90
C GLY A 394 -9.00 -0.07 -16.79
N LEU A 395 -10.28 0.07 -16.43
CA LEU A 395 -10.73 1.13 -15.52
C LEU A 395 -10.43 0.80 -14.06
N GLY A 396 -9.91 1.80 -13.35
CA GLY A 396 -9.64 1.72 -11.92
C GLY A 396 -8.37 0.98 -11.53
N PRO A 397 -7.21 1.18 -12.22
CA PRO A 397 -5.97 0.55 -11.81
C PRO A 397 -5.56 1.01 -10.40
N LEU A 398 -5.29 0.05 -9.48
CA LEU A 398 -4.86 0.34 -8.11
C LEU A 398 -3.46 -0.22 -7.82
N HIS A 399 -3.36 -1.50 -7.45
CA HIS A 399 -2.11 -2.13 -7.04
C HIS A 399 -1.57 -3.04 -8.13
N THR A 400 -0.25 -3.06 -8.27
CA THR A 400 0.45 -3.89 -9.24
C THR A 400 1.40 -4.85 -8.54
N ALA A 401 1.28 -6.15 -8.83
CA ALA A 401 2.24 -7.19 -8.46
C ALA A 401 2.89 -7.77 -9.72
N PHE A 402 3.98 -8.52 -9.56
CA PHE A 402 4.76 -9.04 -10.68
C PHE A 402 5.04 -10.54 -10.51
N ASP A 403 5.19 -11.27 -11.62
CA ASP A 403 5.45 -12.73 -11.64
C ASP A 403 6.92 -13.10 -11.90
N GLY A 404 7.83 -12.18 -11.92
CA GLY A 404 9.24 -12.44 -12.22
C GLY A 404 9.53 -12.85 -13.68
N ARG A 405 8.51 -12.87 -14.56
CA ARG A 405 8.62 -13.14 -16.01
C ARG A 405 8.37 -11.91 -16.86
N GLY A 406 8.43 -10.74 -16.24
CA GLY A 406 8.13 -9.46 -16.88
C GLY A 406 6.64 -9.12 -16.99
N ASN A 407 5.75 -9.95 -16.43
CA ASN A 407 4.34 -9.63 -16.40
C ASN A 407 3.95 -8.94 -15.10
N ALA A 408 3.07 -7.97 -15.25
CA ALA A 408 2.42 -7.23 -14.18
C ALA A 408 0.96 -7.66 -14.06
N TYR A 409 0.48 -7.71 -12.83
CA TYR A 409 -0.91 -8.01 -12.48
C TYR A 409 -1.44 -6.81 -11.71
N THR A 410 -2.40 -6.10 -12.30
CA THR A 410 -2.97 -4.89 -11.72
C THR A 410 -4.43 -5.09 -11.39
N THR A 411 -4.83 -4.73 -10.17
CA THR A 411 -6.23 -4.74 -9.77
C THR A 411 -6.96 -3.55 -10.37
N LEU A 412 -8.15 -3.80 -10.94
CA LEU A 412 -9.02 -2.80 -11.57
C LEU A 412 -10.30 -2.68 -10.74
N PHE A 413 -10.38 -1.66 -9.87
CA PHE A 413 -11.51 -1.59 -8.93
C PHE A 413 -12.84 -1.20 -9.59
N LEU A 414 -12.80 -0.44 -10.68
CA LEU A 414 -14.02 -0.07 -11.42
C LEU A 414 -14.49 -1.20 -12.35
N ASP A 415 -13.56 -1.91 -12.97
CA ASP A 415 -13.88 -3.06 -13.83
C ASP A 415 -14.10 -4.36 -13.04
N SER A 416 -13.80 -4.37 -11.74
CA SER A 416 -13.87 -5.57 -10.87
C SER A 416 -13.03 -6.74 -11.42
N GLN A 417 -11.84 -6.45 -11.93
CA GLN A 417 -10.95 -7.42 -12.58
C GLN A 417 -9.53 -7.35 -12.02
N ILE A 418 -8.76 -8.39 -12.31
CA ILE A 418 -7.29 -8.35 -12.30
C ILE A 418 -6.84 -8.47 -13.75
N VAL A 419 -6.07 -7.50 -14.22
CA VAL A 419 -5.49 -7.54 -15.56
C VAL A 419 -4.05 -8.01 -15.50
N LYS A 420 -3.70 -8.99 -16.34
CA LYS A 420 -2.31 -9.40 -16.62
C LYS A 420 -1.82 -8.67 -17.85
N TRP A 421 -0.68 -8.00 -17.75
CA TRP A 421 -0.07 -7.28 -18.85
C TRP A 421 1.45 -7.37 -18.79
N ASN A 422 2.13 -7.04 -19.90
CA ASN A 422 3.58 -7.15 -20.01
C ASN A 422 4.24 -5.78 -20.13
N VAL A 423 5.19 -5.48 -19.24
CA VAL A 423 5.86 -4.17 -19.16
C VAL A 423 6.71 -3.91 -20.40
N ASP A 424 7.50 -4.89 -20.86
CA ASP A 424 8.35 -4.72 -22.05
C ASP A 424 7.53 -4.54 -23.33
N ALA A 425 6.38 -5.25 -23.44
CA ALA A 425 5.46 -5.06 -24.55
C ALA A 425 4.85 -3.65 -24.52
N ALA A 426 4.51 -3.12 -23.33
CA ALA A 426 4.02 -1.75 -23.19
C ALA A 426 5.06 -0.72 -23.65
N ILE A 427 6.33 -0.92 -23.28
CA ILE A 427 7.44 -0.06 -23.71
C ILE A 427 7.65 -0.12 -25.24
N LYS A 428 7.55 -1.31 -25.84
CA LYS A 428 7.63 -1.49 -27.29
C LYS A 428 6.48 -0.79 -28.02
N ALA A 429 5.25 -0.97 -27.53
CA ALA A 429 4.07 -0.30 -28.06
C ALA A 429 4.20 1.23 -28.00
N PHE A 430 4.68 1.76 -26.88
CA PHE A 430 4.91 3.19 -26.70
C PHE A 430 5.96 3.75 -27.68
N LYS A 431 6.92 2.92 -28.09
CA LYS A 431 7.92 3.24 -29.13
C LYS A 431 7.41 3.04 -30.56
N GLY A 432 6.13 2.66 -30.74
CA GLY A 432 5.49 2.53 -32.04
C GLY A 432 5.34 1.11 -32.58
N ASP A 433 5.68 0.07 -31.81
CA ASP A 433 5.42 -1.32 -32.20
C ASP A 433 3.91 -1.64 -32.06
N LYS A 434 3.22 -1.61 -33.20
CA LYS A 434 1.77 -1.90 -33.29
C LYS A 434 1.42 -3.38 -33.03
N ASN A 435 2.42 -4.28 -33.06
CA ASN A 435 2.22 -5.71 -32.86
C ASN A 435 2.46 -6.14 -31.39
N ALA A 436 2.94 -5.25 -30.55
CA ALA A 436 3.18 -5.53 -29.16
C ALA A 436 1.87 -5.84 -28.40
N LYS A 437 1.72 -7.08 -27.96
CA LYS A 437 0.55 -7.51 -27.15
C LYS A 437 0.78 -7.11 -25.70
N VAL A 438 0.22 -5.97 -25.29
CA VAL A 438 0.40 -5.40 -23.94
C VAL A 438 -0.44 -6.15 -22.91
N VAL A 439 -1.77 -6.15 -23.09
CA VAL A 439 -2.69 -6.90 -22.22
C VAL A 439 -2.71 -8.36 -22.66
N LEU A 440 -2.42 -9.26 -21.73
CA LEU A 440 -2.31 -10.68 -21.97
C LEU A 440 -3.57 -11.44 -21.59
N ASP A 441 -4.16 -11.07 -20.44
CA ASP A 441 -5.31 -11.75 -19.87
C ASP A 441 -6.08 -10.85 -18.89
N ARG A 442 -7.33 -11.21 -18.59
CA ARG A 442 -8.18 -10.59 -17.58
C ARG A 442 -8.88 -11.67 -16.77
N ILE A 443 -8.88 -11.49 -15.47
CA ILE A 443 -9.52 -12.40 -14.51
C ILE A 443 -10.57 -11.58 -13.78
N ASP A 444 -11.83 -12.02 -13.86
CA ASP A 444 -12.91 -11.45 -13.07
C ASP A 444 -12.76 -11.84 -11.59
N ASN A 445 -13.10 -10.93 -10.69
CA ASN A 445 -13.04 -11.17 -9.25
C ASN A 445 -14.07 -12.21 -8.75
N GLY A 446 -14.82 -12.82 -9.65
CA GLY A 446 -15.88 -13.76 -9.36
C GLY A 446 -17.17 -13.10 -8.86
N ASP A 447 -18.18 -13.93 -8.61
CA ASP A 447 -19.55 -13.48 -8.29
C ASP A 447 -19.74 -12.93 -6.86
N GLY A 448 -18.70 -12.91 -6.06
CA GLY A 448 -18.79 -12.54 -4.64
C GLY A 448 -18.24 -11.15 -4.27
N GLY A 449 -17.63 -10.44 -5.18
CA GLY A 449 -17.05 -9.13 -4.92
C GLY A 449 -18.10 -8.02 -4.94
N VAL A 450 -17.96 -7.06 -4.03
CA VAL A 450 -18.83 -5.86 -3.97
C VAL A 450 -18.82 -5.09 -5.29
N TYR A 451 -17.75 -5.23 -6.07
CA TYR A 451 -17.54 -4.57 -7.36
C TYR A 451 -17.63 -5.55 -8.55
N SER A 452 -18.07 -6.79 -8.34
CA SER A 452 -18.25 -7.73 -9.44
C SER A 452 -19.37 -7.24 -10.36
N LYS A 453 -19.05 -7.09 -11.63
CA LYS A 453 -20.07 -6.89 -12.66
C LYS A 453 -20.68 -8.27 -12.95
N LYS A 454 -21.90 -8.51 -12.49
CA LYS A 454 -22.72 -9.55 -13.10
C LYS A 454 -23.16 -9.02 -14.47
N ASN A 455 -22.71 -9.67 -15.52
CA ASN A 455 -23.28 -9.49 -16.84
C ASN A 455 -24.65 -10.16 -16.88
#